data_fac5cf51f9fa8f2cdd62a3ae555f644c
#
_entry.id   fac5cf51f9fa8f2cdd62a3ae555f644c
#
_cell.length_a   1.000
_cell.length_b   1.000
_cell.length_c   1.000
_cell.angle_alpha   90.00
_cell.angle_beta   90.00
_cell.angle_gamma   90.00
#
_symmetry.space_group_name_H-M   'P 1'
#
loop_
_entity.id
_entity.type
_entity.pdbx_description
1 polymer ?
#
loop_
_entity_poly.entity_id
_entity_poly.type
_entity_poly.pdbx_seq_one_letter_code
_entity_poly.pdbx_strand_id
1 'polypeptide(L)'
;MAPEYVFRPMTPADLALVRRWLETPQVVRWWGQPDEQYGLVRGDLDHPDMDQFIVAIDDHPFAYLQCYALGTWNEGFGTQPPRTRGIDQLIGEPGMIGHGHGSGFIRQFADTLLASGLPRIVTDPDPDNGRAIRAYAKAGFQSDRLVDTPDGTALLMVRDR
;
A
#
# COMPACT_ATOMS: atom_id res chain seq x y z
N MET A 1 -12.17 -6.60 -20.50
CA MET A 1 -10.75 -6.60 -20.15
C MET A 1 -10.55 -5.87 -18.83
N ALA A 2 -9.67 -6.40 -17.99
CA ALA A 2 -9.29 -5.68 -16.76
C ALA A 2 -8.54 -4.39 -17.11
N PRO A 3 -8.74 -3.29 -16.35
CA PRO A 3 -7.96 -2.08 -16.55
C PRO A 3 -6.47 -2.33 -16.37
N GLU A 4 -5.66 -1.61 -17.10
CA GLU A 4 -4.21 -1.62 -16.93
C GLU A 4 -3.81 -0.40 -16.11
N TYR A 5 -3.08 -0.63 -15.02
CA TYR A 5 -2.62 0.42 -14.14
C TYR A 5 -1.14 0.74 -14.41
N VAL A 6 -0.79 2.00 -14.29
CA VAL A 6 0.59 2.46 -14.42
C VAL A 6 1.11 2.82 -13.03
N PHE A 7 2.26 2.28 -12.68
CA PHE A 7 2.96 2.54 -11.42
C PHE A 7 4.17 3.42 -11.73
N ARG A 8 3.97 4.72 -11.61
CA ARG A 8 5.04 5.69 -11.91
C ARG A 8 5.84 5.97 -10.63
N PRO A 9 7.17 5.85 -10.65
CA PRO A 9 7.97 6.23 -9.49
C PRO A 9 7.68 7.67 -9.07
N MET A 10 7.47 7.85 -7.77
CA MET A 10 7.17 9.16 -7.20
C MET A 10 8.40 10.06 -7.21
N THR A 11 8.19 11.34 -7.48
CA THR A 11 9.22 12.38 -7.41
C THR A 11 8.79 13.48 -6.46
N PRO A 12 9.69 14.41 -6.07
CA PRO A 12 9.29 15.55 -5.23
C PRO A 12 8.15 16.37 -5.80
N ALA A 13 8.00 16.41 -7.13
CA ALA A 13 6.90 17.12 -7.79
C ALA A 13 5.52 16.53 -7.45
N ASP A 14 5.45 15.30 -6.96
CA ASP A 14 4.21 14.62 -6.61
C ASP A 14 3.77 14.88 -5.15
N LEU A 15 4.61 15.50 -4.34
CA LEU A 15 4.32 15.70 -2.92
C LEU A 15 3.05 16.51 -2.67
N ALA A 16 2.80 17.54 -3.46
CA ALA A 16 1.59 18.35 -3.33
C ALA A 16 0.32 17.52 -3.60
N LEU A 17 0.37 16.64 -4.60
CA LEU A 17 -0.74 15.73 -4.93
C LEU A 17 -1.00 14.75 -3.79
N VAL A 18 0.04 14.12 -3.27
CA VAL A 18 -0.09 13.17 -2.15
C VAL A 18 -0.58 13.88 -0.90
N ARG A 19 -0.11 15.11 -0.63
CA ARG A 19 -0.62 15.91 0.49
C ARG A 19 -2.13 16.11 0.40
N ARG A 20 -2.63 16.47 -0.78
CA ARG A 20 -4.06 16.65 -1.00
C ARG A 20 -4.83 15.36 -0.72
N TRP A 21 -4.29 14.21 -1.16
CA TRP A 21 -4.92 12.92 -0.92
C TRP A 21 -4.93 12.54 0.56
N LEU A 22 -3.86 12.83 1.29
CA LEU A 22 -3.77 12.56 2.73
C LEU A 22 -4.78 13.36 3.55
N GLU A 23 -5.29 14.47 3.01
CA GLU A 23 -6.27 15.32 3.67
C GLU A 23 -7.72 14.88 3.40
N THR A 24 -7.96 13.91 2.52
CA THR A 24 -9.31 13.42 2.27
C THR A 24 -9.84 12.62 3.46
N PRO A 25 -11.15 12.74 3.80
CA PRO A 25 -11.68 12.11 5.01
C PRO A 25 -11.47 10.60 5.08
N GLN A 26 -11.64 9.89 3.97
CA GLN A 26 -11.47 8.45 3.95
C GLN A 26 -10.01 8.02 4.17
N VAL A 27 -9.05 8.83 3.77
CA VAL A 27 -7.64 8.55 4.01
C VAL A 27 -7.28 8.89 5.46
N VAL A 28 -7.73 10.02 5.97
CA VAL A 28 -7.51 10.42 7.38
C VAL A 28 -8.02 9.34 8.34
N ARG A 29 -9.18 8.77 8.04
CA ARG A 29 -9.78 7.73 8.89
C ARG A 29 -8.84 6.55 9.14
N TRP A 30 -8.11 6.11 8.13
CA TRP A 30 -7.31 4.88 8.21
C TRP A 30 -5.80 5.15 8.31
N TRP A 31 -5.32 6.24 7.76
CA TRP A 31 -3.90 6.59 7.77
C TRP A 31 -3.53 7.50 8.94
N GLY A 32 -4.45 8.33 9.41
CA GLY A 32 -4.23 9.25 10.54
C GLY A 32 -3.98 10.69 10.11
N GLN A 33 -3.26 11.43 10.93
CA GLN A 33 -3.09 12.87 10.77
C GLN A 33 -2.29 13.22 9.50
N PRO A 34 -2.82 14.12 8.65
CA PRO A 34 -2.18 14.46 7.38
C PRO A 34 -0.74 14.99 7.52
N ASP A 35 -0.47 15.83 8.50
CA ASP A 35 0.88 16.40 8.70
C ASP A 35 1.90 15.32 9.03
N GLU A 36 1.54 14.39 9.90
CA GLU A 36 2.39 13.28 10.29
C GLU A 36 2.65 12.35 9.11
N GLN A 37 1.61 11.96 8.40
CA GLN A 37 1.72 11.04 7.26
C GLN A 37 2.50 11.69 6.11
N TYR A 38 2.25 12.96 5.83
CA TYR A 38 3.02 13.70 4.83
C TYR A 38 4.53 13.73 5.17
N GLY A 39 4.86 13.95 6.44
CA GLY A 39 6.24 13.94 6.88
C GLY A 39 6.92 12.59 6.65
N LEU A 40 6.20 11.48 6.90
CA LEU A 40 6.72 10.13 6.65
C LEU A 40 6.92 9.88 5.15
N VAL A 41 5.93 10.19 4.33
CA VAL A 41 6.04 10.00 2.86
C VAL A 41 7.21 10.81 2.30
N ARG A 42 7.32 12.07 2.69
CA ARG A 42 8.41 12.95 2.24
C ARG A 42 9.77 12.45 2.73
N GLY A 43 9.85 11.99 3.98
CA GLY A 43 11.10 11.49 4.57
C GLY A 43 11.60 10.22 3.91
N ASP A 44 10.70 9.39 3.37
CA ASP A 44 11.04 8.12 2.75
C ASP A 44 11.33 8.24 1.25
N LEU A 45 11.20 9.43 0.66
CA LEU A 45 11.22 9.60 -0.80
C LEU A 45 12.50 9.09 -1.46
N ASP A 46 13.64 9.25 -0.83
CA ASP A 46 14.92 8.76 -1.37
C ASP A 46 15.51 7.63 -0.53
N HIS A 47 14.69 6.98 0.28
CA HIS A 47 15.18 5.90 1.13
C HIS A 47 15.46 4.65 0.28
N PRO A 48 16.64 4.01 0.41
CA PRO A 48 17.02 2.88 -0.44
C PRO A 48 16.13 1.64 -0.28
N ASP A 49 15.46 1.49 0.87
CA ASP A 49 14.59 0.34 1.15
C ASP A 49 13.11 0.63 0.94
N MET A 50 12.76 1.80 0.41
CA MET A 50 11.39 2.20 0.15
C MET A 50 11.22 2.60 -1.32
N ASP A 51 10.24 1.98 -1.98
CA ASP A 51 9.79 2.38 -3.32
C ASP A 51 8.41 3.00 -3.22
N GLN A 52 8.25 4.19 -3.79
CA GLN A 52 6.98 4.92 -3.76
C GLN A 52 6.50 5.17 -5.17
N PHE A 53 5.18 4.97 -5.37
CA PHE A 53 4.58 5.07 -6.70
C PHE A 53 3.30 5.89 -6.68
N ILE A 54 3.09 6.62 -7.76
CA ILE A 54 1.80 7.19 -8.12
C ILE A 54 1.12 6.21 -9.06
N VAL A 55 -0.08 5.78 -8.72
CA VAL A 55 -0.86 4.84 -9.54
C VAL A 55 -1.83 5.62 -10.40
N ALA A 56 -1.83 5.34 -11.68
CA ALA A 56 -2.70 6.00 -12.66
C ALA A 56 -3.43 4.98 -13.54
N ILE A 57 -4.56 5.40 -14.05
CA ILE A 57 -5.32 4.72 -15.09
C ILE A 57 -5.69 5.75 -16.15
N ASP A 58 -5.45 5.44 -17.43
CA ASP A 58 -5.74 6.34 -18.55
C ASP A 58 -5.16 7.76 -18.32
N ASP A 59 -3.91 7.83 -17.88
CA ASP A 59 -3.19 9.08 -17.56
C ASP A 59 -3.79 9.89 -16.40
N HIS A 60 -4.71 9.31 -15.62
CA HIS A 60 -5.30 9.94 -14.46
C HIS A 60 -4.71 9.36 -13.17
N PRO A 61 -3.84 10.11 -12.47
CA PRO A 61 -3.36 9.68 -11.15
C PRO A 61 -4.50 9.62 -10.15
N PHE A 62 -4.58 8.54 -9.37
CA PHE A 62 -5.67 8.42 -8.39
C PHE A 62 -5.28 7.74 -7.08
N ALA A 63 -4.10 7.12 -7.01
CA ALA A 63 -3.71 6.36 -5.83
C ALA A 63 -2.20 6.46 -5.58
N TYR A 64 -1.83 6.19 -4.35
CA TYR A 64 -0.45 6.08 -3.88
C TYR A 64 -0.21 4.67 -3.38
N LEU A 65 0.95 4.11 -3.72
CA LEU A 65 1.38 2.81 -3.22
C LEU A 65 2.84 2.90 -2.81
N GLN A 66 3.16 2.35 -1.65
CA GLN A 66 4.54 2.20 -1.20
C GLN A 66 4.87 0.73 -0.98
N CYS A 67 6.11 0.36 -1.29
CA CYS A 67 6.62 -0.98 -1.17
C CYS A 67 7.99 -0.91 -0.49
N TYR A 68 8.16 -1.65 0.60
CA TYR A 68 9.35 -1.52 1.44
C TYR A 68 9.96 -2.86 1.78
N ALA A 69 11.28 -2.85 2.03
CA ALA A 69 11.99 -4.00 2.55
C ALA A 69 11.56 -4.25 3.99
N LEU A 70 10.91 -5.38 4.24
CA LEU A 70 10.34 -5.65 5.56
C LEU A 70 11.41 -5.71 6.66
N GLY A 71 12.62 -6.16 6.34
CA GLY A 71 13.71 -6.21 7.31
C GLY A 71 14.03 -4.86 7.96
N THR A 72 13.75 -3.74 7.27
CA THR A 72 13.96 -2.39 7.80
C THR A 72 12.80 -1.93 8.69
N TRP A 73 11.58 -2.33 8.38
CA TRP A 73 10.37 -1.88 9.07
C TRP A 73 9.55 -3.00 9.69
N ASN A 74 10.15 -4.15 10.00
CA ASN A 74 9.41 -5.24 10.65
C ASN A 74 9.19 -4.93 12.13
N GLU A 75 8.08 -4.29 12.42
CA GLU A 75 7.69 -3.94 13.77
C GLU A 75 6.38 -4.66 14.14
N GLY A 76 6.50 -5.92 14.56
CA GLY A 76 5.36 -6.69 15.06
C GLY A 76 4.90 -7.84 14.16
N PHE A 77 5.48 -8.02 12.96
CA PHE A 77 5.03 -9.09 12.03
C PHE A 77 5.69 -10.44 12.32
N GLY A 78 6.61 -10.50 13.27
CA GLY A 78 7.36 -11.73 13.55
C GLY A 78 8.37 -12.04 12.46
N THR A 79 8.94 -13.24 12.53
CA THR A 79 9.91 -13.69 11.53
C THR A 79 9.23 -13.96 10.20
N GLN A 80 9.76 -13.36 9.15
CA GLN A 80 9.28 -13.52 7.78
C GLN A 80 10.41 -14.03 6.88
N PRO A 81 10.09 -14.68 5.75
CA PRO A 81 11.13 -15.12 4.81
C PRO A 81 12.04 -13.97 4.39
N PRO A 82 13.34 -14.22 4.17
CA PRO A 82 14.22 -13.19 3.60
C PRO A 82 13.66 -12.66 2.29
N ARG A 83 13.85 -11.35 2.03
CA ARG A 83 13.35 -10.65 0.84
C ARG A 83 11.83 -10.45 0.84
N THR A 84 11.13 -10.66 1.96
CA THR A 84 9.72 -10.27 2.07
C THR A 84 9.59 -8.77 1.94
N ARG A 85 8.61 -8.32 1.15
CA ARG A 85 8.29 -6.90 0.98
C ARG A 85 6.93 -6.60 1.60
N GLY A 86 6.81 -5.42 2.20
CA GLY A 86 5.54 -4.91 2.68
C GLY A 86 4.98 -3.88 1.72
N ILE A 87 3.65 -3.77 1.66
CA ILE A 87 2.98 -2.73 0.88
C ILE A 87 1.93 -2.01 1.69
N ASP A 88 1.78 -0.72 1.43
CA ASP A 88 0.67 0.11 1.88
C ASP A 88 0.16 0.91 0.69
N GLN A 89 -1.13 1.24 0.68
CA GLN A 89 -1.73 1.98 -0.42
C GLN A 89 -2.91 2.82 0.06
N LEU A 90 -3.21 3.85 -0.72
CA LEU A 90 -4.43 4.62 -0.56
C LEU A 90 -4.97 5.02 -1.93
N ILE A 91 -6.29 5.12 -2.05
CA ILE A 91 -6.95 5.76 -3.17
C ILE A 91 -7.25 7.20 -2.73
N GLY A 92 -6.63 8.16 -3.42
CA GLY A 92 -6.75 9.56 -3.06
C GLY A 92 -7.90 10.30 -3.75
N GLU A 93 -8.38 9.79 -4.89
CA GLU A 93 -9.50 10.39 -5.61
C GLU A 93 -10.81 9.69 -5.21
N PRO A 94 -11.72 10.39 -4.48
CA PRO A 94 -12.93 9.75 -3.95
C PRO A 94 -13.80 9.08 -4.99
N GLY A 95 -13.88 9.64 -6.20
CA GLY A 95 -14.65 9.05 -7.30
C GLY A 95 -14.15 7.72 -7.81
N MET A 96 -12.93 7.32 -7.42
CA MET A 96 -12.33 6.03 -7.82
C MET A 96 -12.53 4.93 -6.77
N ILE A 97 -13.13 5.25 -5.64
CA ILE A 97 -13.38 4.29 -4.56
C ILE A 97 -14.65 3.51 -4.85
N GLY A 98 -14.64 2.20 -4.56
CA GLY A 98 -15.83 1.36 -4.71
C GLY A 98 -16.06 0.84 -6.12
N HIS A 99 -15.07 0.95 -7.01
CA HIS A 99 -15.14 0.50 -8.40
C HIS A 99 -14.19 -0.66 -8.72
N GLY A 100 -13.60 -1.28 -7.70
CA GLY A 100 -12.70 -2.41 -7.90
C GLY A 100 -11.25 -2.04 -8.24
N HIS A 101 -10.91 -0.76 -8.28
CA HIS A 101 -9.56 -0.33 -8.63
C HIS A 101 -8.52 -0.76 -7.60
N GLY A 102 -8.86 -0.71 -6.30
CA GLY A 102 -7.94 -1.12 -5.24
C GLY A 102 -7.46 -2.55 -5.43
N SER A 103 -8.38 -3.51 -5.49
CA SER A 103 -8.02 -4.91 -5.72
C SER A 103 -7.30 -5.09 -7.05
N GLY A 104 -7.67 -4.34 -8.08
CA GLY A 104 -7.07 -4.42 -9.41
C GLY A 104 -5.61 -4.02 -9.40
N PHE A 105 -5.27 -2.83 -8.91
CA PHE A 105 -3.87 -2.39 -8.95
C PHE A 105 -3.00 -3.12 -7.93
N ILE A 106 -3.54 -3.49 -6.77
CA ILE A 106 -2.80 -4.30 -5.79
C ILE A 106 -2.43 -5.64 -6.41
N ARG A 107 -3.36 -6.30 -7.10
CA ARG A 107 -3.10 -7.57 -7.78
C ARG A 107 -2.02 -7.42 -8.85
N GLN A 108 -2.12 -6.42 -9.72
CA GLN A 108 -1.13 -6.22 -10.77
C GLN A 108 0.26 -5.95 -10.22
N PHE A 109 0.35 -5.12 -9.17
CA PHE A 109 1.62 -4.83 -8.52
C PHE A 109 2.22 -6.08 -7.87
N ALA A 110 1.42 -6.82 -7.11
CA ALA A 110 1.85 -8.05 -6.45
C ALA A 110 2.27 -9.12 -7.45
N ASP A 111 1.51 -9.31 -8.54
CA ASP A 111 1.88 -10.25 -9.60
C ASP A 111 3.27 -9.93 -10.18
N THR A 112 3.56 -8.67 -10.43
CA THR A 112 4.85 -8.23 -10.95
C THR A 112 5.98 -8.51 -9.96
N LEU A 113 5.80 -8.21 -8.68
CA LEU A 113 6.80 -8.47 -7.66
C LEU A 113 7.09 -9.97 -7.52
N LEU A 114 6.06 -10.79 -7.45
CA LEU A 114 6.22 -12.24 -7.30
C LEU A 114 6.88 -12.85 -8.55
N ALA A 115 6.52 -12.37 -9.73
CA ALA A 115 7.14 -12.79 -10.99
C ALA A 115 8.63 -12.43 -11.05
N SER A 116 9.06 -11.38 -10.34
CA SER A 116 10.49 -11.02 -10.25
C SER A 116 11.29 -11.92 -9.30
N GLY A 117 10.64 -12.84 -8.58
CA GLY A 117 11.29 -13.83 -7.73
C GLY A 117 11.18 -13.57 -6.23
N LEU A 118 10.42 -12.56 -5.79
CA LEU A 118 10.19 -12.33 -4.36
C LEU A 118 9.35 -13.48 -3.77
N PRO A 119 9.66 -13.92 -2.55
CA PRO A 119 8.98 -15.07 -1.95
C PRO A 119 7.61 -14.73 -1.38
N ARG A 120 7.45 -13.51 -0.85
CA ARG A 120 6.26 -13.11 -0.12
C ARG A 120 6.07 -11.60 -0.11
N ILE A 121 4.81 -11.18 -0.15
CA ILE A 121 4.40 -9.81 0.08
C ILE A 121 3.43 -9.81 1.27
N VAL A 122 3.60 -8.84 2.18
CA VAL A 122 2.74 -8.67 3.35
C VAL A 122 2.07 -7.31 3.33
N THR A 123 0.95 -7.22 4.02
CA THR A 123 0.25 -5.97 4.29
C THR A 123 -0.47 -6.10 5.63
N ASP A 124 -0.86 -4.98 6.24
CA ASP A 124 -1.38 -4.96 7.60
C ASP A 124 -2.53 -3.96 7.79
N PRO A 125 -3.65 -4.16 7.08
CA PRO A 125 -4.79 -3.27 7.26
C PRO A 125 -5.32 -3.29 8.69
N ASP A 126 -5.95 -2.18 9.08
CA ASP A 126 -6.70 -2.12 10.32
C ASP A 126 -7.81 -3.19 10.29
N PRO A 127 -8.01 -3.96 11.39
CA PRO A 127 -9.03 -5.02 11.41
C PRO A 127 -10.45 -4.52 11.14
N ASP A 128 -10.73 -3.24 11.39
CA ASP A 128 -12.03 -2.64 11.15
C ASP A 128 -12.19 -2.11 9.71
N ASN A 129 -11.10 -2.09 8.94
CA ASN A 129 -11.12 -1.62 7.56
C ASN A 129 -11.53 -2.75 6.61
N GLY A 130 -12.82 -3.12 6.63
CA GLY A 130 -13.34 -4.22 5.83
C GLY A 130 -13.15 -4.02 4.34
N ARG A 131 -13.20 -2.78 3.84
CA ARG A 131 -12.98 -2.49 2.42
C ARG A 131 -11.55 -2.86 2.01
N ALA A 132 -10.55 -2.44 2.78
CA ALA A 132 -9.16 -2.77 2.48
C ALA A 132 -8.92 -4.27 2.57
N ILE A 133 -9.43 -4.93 3.61
CA ILE A 133 -9.30 -6.37 3.77
C ILE A 133 -9.88 -7.12 2.57
N ARG A 134 -11.05 -6.74 2.10
CA ARG A 134 -11.66 -7.36 0.91
C ARG A 134 -10.86 -7.09 -0.36
N ALA A 135 -10.31 -5.89 -0.49
CA ALA A 135 -9.47 -5.56 -1.66
C ALA A 135 -8.20 -6.40 -1.70
N TYR A 136 -7.52 -6.55 -0.55
CA TYR A 136 -6.34 -7.42 -0.47
C TYR A 136 -6.70 -8.88 -0.72
N ALA A 137 -7.80 -9.36 -0.16
CA ALA A 137 -8.26 -10.74 -0.39
C ALA A 137 -8.52 -11.00 -1.89
N LYS A 138 -9.19 -10.08 -2.57
CA LYS A 138 -9.42 -10.18 -4.02
C LYS A 138 -8.12 -10.12 -4.83
N ALA A 139 -7.10 -9.45 -4.29
CA ALA A 139 -5.77 -9.39 -4.90
C ALA A 139 -4.92 -10.64 -4.60
N GLY A 140 -5.46 -11.64 -3.91
CA GLY A 140 -4.79 -12.90 -3.65
C GLY A 140 -4.11 -13.00 -2.29
N PHE A 141 -4.26 -12.02 -1.42
CA PHE A 141 -3.73 -12.09 -0.05
C PHE A 141 -4.64 -12.91 0.85
N GLN A 142 -4.03 -13.62 1.79
CA GLN A 142 -4.76 -14.40 2.80
C GLN A 142 -4.51 -13.81 4.18
N SER A 143 -5.55 -13.79 5.01
CA SER A 143 -5.41 -13.39 6.42
C SER A 143 -4.54 -14.40 7.14
N ASP A 144 -3.54 -13.92 7.88
CA ASP A 144 -2.69 -14.76 8.71
C ASP A 144 -3.10 -14.66 10.18
N ARG A 145 -2.86 -13.50 10.80
CA ARG A 145 -3.20 -13.31 12.22
C ARG A 145 -3.29 -11.82 12.56
N LEU A 146 -3.90 -11.53 13.71
CA LEU A 146 -3.80 -10.19 14.29
C LEU A 146 -2.41 -10.00 14.89
N VAL A 147 -1.85 -8.84 14.69
CA VAL A 147 -0.53 -8.45 15.19
C VAL A 147 -0.63 -7.11 15.90
N ASP A 148 0.25 -6.89 16.87
CA ASP A 148 0.38 -5.60 17.53
C ASP A 148 1.54 -4.85 16.91
N THR A 149 1.27 -3.65 16.41
CA THR A 149 2.26 -2.77 15.81
C THR A 149 2.36 -1.48 16.62
N PRO A 150 3.39 -0.63 16.40
CA PRO A 150 3.44 0.68 17.05
C PRO A 150 2.21 1.56 16.78
N ASP A 151 1.52 1.31 15.67
CA ASP A 151 0.32 2.06 15.29
C ASP A 151 -0.98 1.42 15.77
N GLY A 152 -0.90 0.31 16.50
CA GLY A 152 -2.04 -0.42 17.03
C GLY A 152 -2.17 -1.83 16.45
N THR A 153 -3.32 -2.47 16.73
CA THR A 153 -3.59 -3.82 16.23
C THR A 153 -3.88 -3.77 14.74
N ALA A 154 -3.28 -4.69 14.00
CA ALA A 154 -3.48 -4.84 12.55
C ALA A 154 -3.75 -6.30 12.20
N LEU A 155 -4.39 -6.51 11.04
CA LEU A 155 -4.55 -7.84 10.47
C LEU A 155 -3.41 -8.10 9.48
N LEU A 156 -2.51 -9.00 9.82
CA LEU A 156 -1.44 -9.39 8.89
C LEU A 156 -2.05 -10.23 7.78
N MET A 157 -1.84 -9.80 6.55
CA MET A 157 -2.25 -10.52 5.35
C MET A 157 -1.02 -10.80 4.49
N VAL A 158 -0.98 -11.98 3.89
CA VAL A 158 0.19 -12.44 3.14
C VAL A 158 -0.22 -12.97 1.77
N ARG A 159 0.66 -12.75 0.80
CA ARG A 159 0.58 -13.39 -0.51
C ARG A 159 1.92 -13.98 -0.86
N ASP A 160 1.94 -15.30 -1.04
CA ASP A 160 3.14 -16.08 -1.38
C ASP A 160 3.24 -16.28 -2.90
N ARG A 161 4.49 -16.50 -3.32
CA ARG A 161 4.81 -16.83 -4.70
C ARG A 161 4.21 -18.19 -5.14
#